data_3f2360a3db0c7404b52f5613d3dced50
#
_entry.id   3f2360a3db0c7404b52f5613d3dced50
#
_cell.length_a   1.000
_cell.length_b   1.000
_cell.length_c   1.000
_cell.angle_alpha   90.00
_cell.angle_beta   90.00
_cell.angle_gamma   90.00
#
_symmetry.space_group_name_H-M   'P 1'
#
loop_
_entity.id
_entity.type
_entity.pdbx_description
1 polymer ?
#
loop_
_entity_poly.entity_id
_entity_poly.type
_entity_poly.pdbx_seq_one_letter_code
_entity_poly.pdbx_strand_id
1 'polypeptide(L)'
;MDRIPPTRLSRLLTGWSKDGTGAMPQLLAEALRELAQRGDVAPGTVLPSQRALATALGVSRSTVTAAYGLLEAEGWLESRQGSGSRLRGS
;
A
#
# COMPACT_ATOMS: atom_id res chain seq x y z
N MET A 1 -12.84 13.32 1.72
CA MET A 1 -11.61 12.66 1.31
C MET A 1 -11.49 11.36 2.08
N ASP A 2 -11.43 10.27 1.38
CA ASP A 2 -11.42 8.95 2.02
C ASP A 2 -10.04 8.59 2.53
N ARG A 3 -10.03 7.97 3.69
CA ARG A 3 -8.81 7.50 4.32
C ARG A 3 -9.04 6.09 4.81
N ILE A 4 -8.13 5.18 4.50
CA ILE A 4 -8.25 3.81 4.94
C ILE A 4 -7.38 3.58 6.18
N PRO A 5 -7.93 3.03 7.28
CA PRO A 5 -7.12 2.74 8.46
C PRO A 5 -6.17 1.57 8.21
N PRO A 6 -5.01 1.55 8.92
CA PRO A 6 -4.03 0.48 8.69
C PRO A 6 -4.57 -0.91 8.99
N THR A 7 -5.43 -1.05 9.99
CA THR A 7 -6.02 -2.35 10.31
C THR A 7 -6.91 -2.87 9.20
N ARG A 8 -7.70 -1.99 8.59
CA ARG A 8 -8.56 -2.40 7.48
C ARG A 8 -7.73 -2.77 6.26
N LEU A 9 -6.71 -1.97 5.96
CA LEU A 9 -5.85 -2.26 4.82
C LEU A 9 -5.12 -3.58 5.01
N SER A 10 -4.64 -3.86 6.24
CA SER A 10 -3.96 -5.13 6.49
C SER A 10 -4.89 -6.32 6.30
N ARG A 11 -6.17 -6.17 6.61
CA ARG A 11 -7.15 -7.23 6.35
C ARG A 11 -7.33 -7.49 4.87
N LEU A 12 -7.43 -6.42 4.09
CA LEU A 12 -7.56 -6.55 2.64
C LEU A 12 -6.32 -7.18 2.02
N LEU A 13 -5.18 -7.01 2.66
CA LEU A 13 -3.91 -7.57 2.19
C LEU A 13 -3.64 -8.97 2.72
N THR A 14 -4.58 -9.58 3.46
CA THR A 14 -4.38 -10.92 4.01
C THR A 14 -3.92 -11.88 2.93
N GLY A 15 -2.82 -12.57 3.20
CA GLY A 15 -2.25 -13.53 2.26
C GLY A 15 -1.31 -12.92 1.23
N TRP A 16 -1.02 -11.64 1.32
CA TRP A 16 -0.19 -10.95 0.33
C TRP A 16 1.22 -11.56 0.15
N SER A 17 1.74 -12.20 1.18
CA SER A 17 3.08 -12.79 1.13
C SER A 17 3.08 -14.30 0.91
N LYS A 18 1.91 -14.93 0.84
CA LYS A 18 1.83 -16.39 0.79
C LYS A 18 2.27 -17.00 -0.53
N ASP A 19 2.00 -16.33 -1.63
CA ASP A 19 2.32 -16.83 -2.96
C ASP A 19 3.62 -16.24 -3.49
N GLY A 20 4.42 -15.67 -2.60
CA GLY A 20 5.51 -14.83 -3.00
C GLY A 20 6.73 -15.57 -3.48
N THR A 21 7.07 -15.36 -4.74
CA THR A 21 8.35 -15.77 -5.29
C THR A 21 9.29 -14.59 -5.42
N GLY A 22 8.85 -13.38 -5.08
CA GLY A 22 9.63 -12.17 -5.19
C GLY A 22 10.04 -11.60 -3.84
N ALA A 23 10.73 -10.48 -3.88
CA ALA A 23 11.09 -9.75 -2.67
C ALA A 23 9.85 -9.19 -1.99
N MET A 24 9.89 -9.07 -0.67
CA MET A 24 8.77 -8.60 0.13
C MET A 24 8.20 -7.25 -0.34
N PRO A 25 9.03 -6.23 -0.65
CA PRO A 25 8.48 -4.97 -1.13
C PRO A 25 7.70 -5.11 -2.43
N GLN A 26 8.18 -5.94 -3.34
CA GLN A 26 7.50 -6.18 -4.61
C GLN A 26 6.16 -6.86 -4.41
N LEU A 27 6.12 -7.85 -3.53
CA LEU A 27 4.88 -8.57 -3.21
C LEU A 27 3.84 -7.63 -2.61
N LEU A 28 4.28 -6.77 -1.70
CA LEU A 28 3.37 -5.81 -1.08
C LEU A 28 2.86 -4.80 -2.11
N ALA A 29 3.74 -4.30 -2.98
CA ALA A 29 3.33 -3.37 -4.02
C ALA A 29 2.31 -4.01 -4.97
N GLU A 30 2.55 -5.25 -5.37
CA GLU A 30 1.61 -5.97 -6.23
C GLU A 30 0.26 -6.15 -5.57
N ALA A 31 0.24 -6.49 -4.29
CA ALA A 31 -1.01 -6.68 -3.55
C ALA A 31 -1.79 -5.36 -3.46
N LEU A 32 -1.10 -4.27 -3.18
CA LEU A 32 -1.74 -2.95 -3.12
C LEU A 32 -2.28 -2.54 -4.49
N ARG A 33 -1.53 -2.80 -5.55
CA ARG A 33 -1.96 -2.50 -6.91
C ARG A 33 -3.22 -3.28 -7.26
N GLU A 34 -3.28 -4.55 -6.88
CA GLU A 34 -4.48 -5.36 -7.12
C GLU A 34 -5.70 -4.79 -6.43
N LEU A 35 -5.56 -4.33 -5.20
CA LEU A 35 -6.67 -3.72 -4.49
C LEU A 35 -7.19 -2.49 -5.23
N ALA A 36 -6.27 -1.70 -5.79
CA ALA A 36 -6.63 -0.53 -6.56
C ALA A 36 -7.33 -0.92 -7.87
N GLN A 37 -6.81 -1.93 -8.55
CA GLN A 37 -7.40 -2.38 -9.82
C GLN A 37 -8.79 -2.96 -9.63
N ARG A 38 -9.02 -3.67 -8.54
CA ARG A 38 -10.32 -4.27 -8.25
C ARG A 38 -11.32 -3.27 -7.69
N GLY A 39 -10.85 -2.09 -7.30
CA GLY A 39 -11.72 -1.11 -6.70
C GLY A 39 -11.98 -1.31 -5.22
N ASP A 40 -11.27 -2.26 -4.58
CA ASP A 40 -11.39 -2.46 -3.13
C ASP A 40 -10.91 -1.25 -2.36
N VAL A 41 -9.97 -0.51 -2.94
CA VAL A 41 -9.52 0.78 -2.43
C VAL A 41 -9.72 1.80 -3.54
N ALA A 42 -10.58 2.77 -3.30
CA ALA A 42 -10.96 3.73 -4.33
C ALA A 42 -9.82 4.71 -4.65
N PRO A 43 -9.76 5.21 -5.89
CA PRO A 43 -8.83 6.29 -6.22
C PRO A 43 -9.08 7.51 -5.34
N GLY A 44 -8.00 8.16 -4.92
CA GLY A 44 -8.07 9.31 -4.03
C GLY A 44 -8.02 8.95 -2.56
N THR A 45 -8.08 7.66 -2.22
CA THR A 45 -8.00 7.22 -0.84
C THR A 45 -6.60 7.48 -0.29
N VAL A 46 -6.53 8.05 0.90
CA VAL A 46 -5.27 8.26 1.61
C VAL A 46 -4.88 6.97 2.31
N LEU A 47 -3.71 6.44 1.98
CA LEU A 47 -3.21 5.23 2.60
C LEU A 47 -2.60 5.55 3.97
N PRO A 48 -2.51 4.55 4.87
CA PRO A 48 -1.87 4.76 6.17
C PRO A 48 -0.40 5.13 6.00
N SER A 49 0.17 5.74 7.03
CA SER A 49 1.60 6.03 7.01
C SER A 49 2.39 4.74 6.90
N GLN A 50 3.62 4.86 6.41
CA GLN A 50 4.50 3.69 6.27
C GLN A 50 4.68 2.97 7.61
N ARG A 51 4.88 3.74 8.68
CA ARG A 51 5.05 3.17 10.01
C ARG A 51 3.79 2.42 10.47
N ALA A 52 2.63 3.02 10.30
CA ALA A 52 1.38 2.42 10.74
C ALA A 52 1.09 1.12 9.98
N LEU A 53 1.30 1.13 8.67
CA LEU A 53 1.06 -0.07 7.87
C LEU A 53 2.09 -1.16 8.20
N ALA A 54 3.34 -0.79 8.39
CA ALA A 54 4.38 -1.75 8.78
C ALA A 54 4.02 -2.44 10.09
N THR A 55 3.55 -1.67 11.07
CA THR A 55 3.10 -2.23 12.35
C THR A 55 1.92 -3.17 12.16
N ALA A 56 0.94 -2.76 11.38
CA ALA A 56 -0.27 -3.57 11.16
C ALA A 56 0.04 -4.87 10.43
N LEU A 57 1.00 -4.85 9.50
CA LEU A 57 1.38 -6.04 8.75
C LEU A 57 2.45 -6.89 9.45
N GLY A 58 3.10 -6.36 10.47
CA GLY A 58 4.18 -7.06 11.15
C GLY A 58 5.45 -7.15 10.33
N VAL A 59 5.72 -6.15 9.49
CA VAL A 59 6.92 -6.10 8.65
C VAL A 59 7.74 -4.86 9.01
N SER A 60 8.95 -4.77 8.47
CA SER A 60 9.80 -3.61 8.71
C SER A 60 9.26 -2.40 7.94
N ARG A 61 9.53 -1.21 8.48
CA ARG A 61 9.13 0.03 7.81
C ARG A 61 9.78 0.14 6.43
N SER A 62 11.01 -0.32 6.29
CA SER A 62 11.70 -0.25 5.00
C SER A 62 11.00 -1.06 3.92
N THR A 63 10.35 -2.16 4.29
CA THR A 63 9.56 -2.95 3.35
C THR A 63 8.40 -2.11 2.80
N VAL A 64 7.69 -1.42 3.67
CA VAL A 64 6.57 -0.57 3.24
C VAL A 64 7.06 0.63 2.45
N THR A 65 8.15 1.24 2.89
CA THR A 65 8.76 2.37 2.17
C THR A 65 9.11 1.99 0.74
N ALA A 66 9.75 0.84 0.56
CA ALA A 66 10.11 0.37 -0.76
C ALA A 66 8.88 0.04 -1.62
N ALA A 67 7.86 -0.58 -1.02
CA ALA A 67 6.64 -0.89 -1.74
C ALA A 67 5.92 0.38 -2.21
N TYR A 68 5.81 1.37 -1.34
CA TYR A 68 5.21 2.64 -1.72
C TYR A 68 6.02 3.32 -2.82
N GLY A 69 7.34 3.24 -2.76
CA GLY A 69 8.21 3.79 -3.80
C GLY A 69 7.98 3.15 -5.16
N LEU A 70 7.78 1.83 -5.18
CA LEU A 70 7.46 1.12 -6.42
C LEU A 70 6.14 1.60 -7.02
N LEU A 71 5.13 1.77 -6.17
CA LEU A 71 3.82 2.24 -6.62
C LEU A 71 3.89 3.68 -7.12
N GLU A 72 4.68 4.52 -6.48
CA GLU A 72 4.89 5.89 -6.94
C GLU A 72 5.53 5.92 -8.31
N ALA A 73 6.54 5.07 -8.53
CA ALA A 73 7.23 4.98 -9.81
C ALA A 73 6.28 4.53 -10.93
N GLU A 74 5.29 3.70 -10.61
CA GLU A 74 4.31 3.22 -11.57
C GLU A 74 3.11 4.16 -11.73
N GLY A 75 3.04 5.22 -10.94
CA GLY A 75 1.93 6.16 -11.03
C GLY A 75 0.68 5.75 -10.27
N TRP A 76 0.75 4.70 -9.44
CA TRP A 76 -0.39 4.28 -8.64
C TRP A 76 -0.54 5.05 -7.34
N LEU A 77 0.53 5.68 -6.89
CA LEU A 77 0.57 6.35 -5.60
C LEU A 77 1.19 7.72 -5.75
N GLU A 78 0.66 8.67 -5.03
CA GLU A 78 1.20 10.03 -5.00
C GLU A 78 1.49 10.39 -3.54
N SER A 79 2.73 10.75 -3.25
CA SER A 79 3.11 11.22 -1.92
C SER A 79 3.01 12.72 -1.87
N ARG A 80 2.37 13.23 -0.83
CA ARG A 80 2.30 14.67 -0.59
C ARG A 80 2.89 14.99 0.77
N GLN A 81 3.73 15.96 0.79
CA GLN A 81 4.36 16.41 2.03
C GLN A 81 3.27 16.89 3.00
N GLY A 82 3.24 16.31 4.19
CA GLY A 82 2.28 16.65 5.23
C GLY A 82 0.92 16.01 5.11
N SER A 83 0.60 15.38 3.98
CA SER A 83 -0.72 14.78 3.76
C SER A 83 -0.68 13.26 3.59
N GLY A 84 0.51 12.66 3.54
CA GLY A 84 0.65 11.23 3.37
C GLY A 84 0.57 10.80 1.91
N SER A 85 0.34 9.53 1.69
CA SER A 85 0.30 8.94 0.36
C SER A 85 -1.14 8.71 -0.07
N ARG A 86 -1.45 9.11 -1.29
CA ARG A 86 -2.79 8.99 -1.85
C ARG A 86 -2.77 8.07 -3.06
N LEU A 87 -3.75 7.17 -3.12
CA LEU A 87 -3.88 6.28 -4.25
C LEU A 87 -4.36 7.05 -5.48
N ARG A 88 -3.70 6.84 -6.59
CA ARG A 88 -4.13 7.42 -7.87
C ARG A 88 -4.79 6.33 -8.69
N GLY A 89 -5.90 6.67 -9.35
CA GLY A 89 -6.49 5.77 -10.31
C GLY A 89 -5.80 5.96 -11.65
N SER A 90 -5.24 4.94 -12.19
CA SER A 90 -4.62 5.07 -13.50
C SER A 90 -5.41 4.30 -14.55
#